data_4b45d7c0f97c9680d8b4a1ba9fc0e77a
#
_entry.id   4b45d7c0f97c9680d8b4a1ba9fc0e77a
#
_cell.length_a   1.000
_cell.length_b   1.000
_cell.length_c   1.000
_cell.angle_alpha   90.00
_cell.angle_beta   90.00
_cell.angle_gamma   90.00
#
_symmetry.space_group_name_H-M   'P 1'
#
loop_
_entity.id
_entity.type
_entity.pdbx_description
1 polymer ?
#
loop_
_entity_poly.entity_id
_entity_poly.type
_entity_poly.pdbx_seq_one_letter_code
_entity_poly.pdbx_strand_id
1 'polypeptide(L)'
;MKSSNQRSRWGLGAAAATALVLTLSACGNGEPDQSTADDGELTPIEVGVIPIGDVASIYVGQQEGIFEDHGIDLTLTQAQGGAAIVPGVQSGDLDFGYSNVTSLVISRAQGLPLKAVATGPQTTGSPDEDFSAVMVDPDSGIESITDLEGQRVAVNTLNNIFDSVISEGLEQAGGDPNQVEFVELAFPDMVPQLEAGNVDAISAVDPFAVVGDEAGLERIYGPFSEPVEDLSIGAYFTTEQQIAENPELVERFTAAMKDSQAFSEENPEIVREVIAEYTTTEPEILEKTTLPRFPQDHHRDSLQHIIDISDRIGLIDEPIEVEDLLTDDA
;
A
#
# COMPACT_ATOMS: atom_id res chain seq x y z
N MET A 1 15.43 33.94 -55.80
CA MET A 1 14.46 34.60 -56.72
C MET A 1 13.25 34.95 -55.90
N LYS A 2 13.11 36.26 -55.68
CA LYS A 2 12.01 37.20 -55.86
C LYS A 2 10.77 36.85 -55.05
N SER A 3 10.47 37.59 -53.99
CA SER A 3 9.81 38.93 -53.88
C SER A 3 8.30 38.72 -54.05
N SER A 4 7.38 39.32 -53.31
CA SER A 4 7.20 40.67 -52.77
C SER A 4 5.89 40.61 -51.93
N ASN A 5 5.81 41.17 -50.75
CA ASN A 5 5.36 42.55 -50.48
C ASN A 5 3.98 42.91 -51.04
N GLN A 6 2.99 43.19 -50.19
CA GLN A 6 2.32 44.49 -50.21
C GLN A 6 1.38 44.69 -48.98
N ARG A 7 1.53 45.85 -48.48
CA ARG A 7 0.84 46.65 -47.49
C ARG A 7 -0.46 47.28 -48.04
N SER A 8 -1.40 47.58 -47.15
CA SER A 8 -2.13 48.87 -47.10
C SER A 8 -3.32 48.70 -46.12
N ARG A 9 -3.48 49.39 -45.06
CA ARG A 9 -3.67 50.83 -44.71
C ARG A 9 -5.14 51.27 -44.74
N TRP A 10 -5.55 51.74 -43.51
CA TRP A 10 -6.44 52.88 -43.20
C TRP A 10 -7.97 52.65 -43.12
N GLY A 11 -8.51 53.12 -42.00
CA GLY A 11 -9.86 53.63 -41.87
C GLY A 11 -10.22 53.96 -40.42
N LEU A 12 -9.97 55.23 -40.05
CA LEU A 12 -10.48 55.88 -38.84
C LEU A 12 -12.01 56.09 -38.95
N GLY A 13 -12.72 56.06 -37.83
CA GLY A 13 -14.08 56.56 -37.70
C GLY A 13 -14.49 56.68 -36.24
N ALA A 14 -14.62 57.93 -35.82
CA ALA A 14 -14.78 58.42 -34.45
C ALA A 14 -16.25 58.59 -34.06
N ALA A 15 -16.39 58.81 -32.72
CA ALA A 15 -17.33 59.69 -32.00
C ALA A 15 -18.60 59.05 -31.37
N ALA A 16 -18.61 58.96 -30.07
CA ALA A 16 -19.25 59.78 -29.05
C ALA A 16 -20.76 59.57 -28.82
N ALA A 17 -21.12 59.25 -27.59
CA ALA A 17 -21.90 60.10 -26.69
C ALA A 17 -22.42 59.38 -25.43
N THR A 18 -21.98 59.84 -24.35
CA THR A 18 -22.50 60.12 -23.02
C THR A 18 -23.98 59.78 -22.74
N ALA A 19 -24.21 58.99 -21.65
CA ALA A 19 -25.35 59.24 -20.76
C ALA A 19 -25.03 58.67 -19.35
N LEU A 20 -24.83 59.61 -18.45
CA LEU A 20 -24.70 59.50 -17.00
C LEU A 20 -26.11 59.34 -16.40
N VAL A 21 -26.36 58.24 -15.67
CA VAL A 21 -27.51 58.19 -14.73
C VAL A 21 -26.98 57.71 -13.38
N LEU A 22 -26.88 58.63 -12.46
CA LEU A 22 -26.74 58.43 -11.03
C LEU A 22 -28.11 58.07 -10.44
N THR A 23 -28.22 56.94 -9.78
CA THR A 23 -29.20 56.73 -8.70
C THR A 23 -28.51 56.19 -7.48
N LEU A 24 -28.45 57.04 -6.46
CA LEU A 24 -28.24 56.65 -5.07
C LEU A 24 -29.49 55.93 -4.60
N SER A 25 -29.31 54.81 -3.88
CA SER A 25 -30.05 54.54 -2.64
C SER A 25 -29.65 53.26 -1.97
N ALA A 26 -29.28 53.41 -0.80
CA ALA A 26 -29.67 52.77 0.46
C ALA A 26 -28.72 51.70 0.99
N CYS A 27 -28.16 52.06 2.13
CA CYS A 27 -27.57 51.21 3.13
C CYS A 27 -28.43 50.03 3.48
N GLY A 28 -27.86 48.82 3.36
CA GLY A 28 -28.30 47.62 3.99
C GLY A 28 -27.02 46.94 4.52
N ASN A 29 -26.85 46.94 5.83
CA ASN A 29 -25.84 46.16 6.55
C ASN A 29 -26.23 44.70 6.35
N GLY A 30 -25.52 44.03 5.46
CA GLY A 30 -25.49 42.57 5.32
C GLY A 30 -24.02 42.21 5.28
N GLU A 31 -23.55 41.55 6.33
CA GLU A 31 -22.25 40.83 6.30
C GLU A 31 -22.30 39.96 5.05
N PRO A 32 -21.20 39.96 4.26
CA PRO A 32 -21.09 38.93 3.23
C PRO A 32 -20.82 37.61 3.94
N ASP A 33 -21.86 36.78 3.93
CA ASP A 33 -21.74 35.35 4.12
C ASP A 33 -20.77 34.87 3.03
N GLN A 34 -19.49 34.76 3.38
CA GLN A 34 -18.50 34.07 2.56
C GLN A 34 -18.69 32.58 2.77
N SER A 35 -19.82 32.05 2.37
CA SER A 35 -19.83 30.67 1.91
C SER A 35 -19.21 30.70 0.51
N THR A 36 -17.90 30.63 0.44
CA THR A 36 -17.26 30.03 -0.71
C THR A 36 -17.72 28.59 -0.73
N ALA A 37 -18.79 28.31 -1.48
CA ALA A 37 -18.97 27.00 -2.04
C ALA A 37 -17.69 26.78 -2.85
N ASP A 38 -16.80 25.98 -2.31
CA ASP A 38 -15.74 25.32 -3.04
C ASP A 38 -16.49 24.55 -4.15
N ASP A 39 -16.32 24.99 -5.40
CA ASP A 39 -16.83 24.25 -6.55
C ASP A 39 -16.08 22.91 -6.53
N GLY A 40 -16.65 21.87 -5.96
CA GLY A 40 -16.18 20.53 -5.70
C GLY A 40 -15.21 19.90 -6.72
N GLU A 41 -14.09 20.56 -6.97
CA GLU A 41 -13.00 20.03 -7.78
C GLU A 41 -12.20 19.07 -6.88
N LEU A 42 -12.25 17.77 -7.24
CA LEU A 42 -11.51 16.75 -6.55
C LEU A 42 -10.00 17.00 -6.73
N THR A 43 -9.23 16.75 -5.69
CA THR A 43 -7.77 16.82 -5.76
C THR A 43 -7.25 15.51 -6.35
N PRO A 44 -6.60 15.52 -7.54
CA PRO A 44 -6.02 14.32 -8.11
C PRO A 44 -4.81 13.88 -7.28
N ILE A 45 -4.74 12.59 -6.95
CA ILE A 45 -3.58 11.96 -6.30
C ILE A 45 -3.24 10.64 -6.98
N GLU A 46 -1.96 10.27 -6.94
CA GLU A 46 -1.47 8.99 -7.43
C GLU A 46 -0.86 8.17 -6.29
N VAL A 47 -1.36 6.93 -6.11
CA VAL A 47 -0.94 6.04 -5.02
C VAL A 47 -0.35 4.76 -5.60
N GLY A 48 0.87 4.43 -5.19
CA GLY A 48 1.52 3.17 -5.52
C GLY A 48 0.98 2.02 -4.66
N VAL A 49 0.57 0.92 -5.29
CA VAL A 49 0.01 -0.27 -4.62
C VAL A 49 0.59 -1.56 -5.20
N ILE A 50 0.40 -2.67 -4.48
CA ILE A 50 0.78 -4.02 -4.92
C ILE A 50 -0.51 -4.78 -5.25
N PRO A 51 -0.63 -5.54 -6.36
CA PRO A 51 -1.86 -6.24 -6.71
C PRO A 51 -2.04 -7.54 -5.90
N ILE A 52 -2.32 -7.41 -4.60
CA ILE A 52 -2.56 -8.49 -3.62
C ILE A 52 -3.78 -8.17 -2.75
N GLY A 53 -4.29 -9.15 -2.00
CA GLY A 53 -5.44 -8.98 -1.10
C GLY A 53 -5.25 -7.92 -0.02
N ASP A 54 -4.01 -7.70 0.40
CA ASP A 54 -3.59 -6.75 1.44
C ASP A 54 -4.08 -5.31 1.22
N VAL A 55 -4.14 -4.88 -0.04
CA VAL A 55 -4.51 -3.49 -0.41
C VAL A 55 -5.97 -3.35 -0.84
N ALA A 56 -6.79 -4.37 -0.62
CA ALA A 56 -8.17 -4.36 -1.10
C ALA A 56 -8.96 -3.13 -0.62
N SER A 57 -8.72 -2.67 0.61
CA SER A 57 -9.46 -1.54 1.19
C SER A 57 -9.34 -0.23 0.41
N ILE A 58 -8.19 0.07 -0.21
CA ILE A 58 -8.06 1.29 -1.01
C ILE A 58 -8.84 1.20 -2.33
N TYR A 59 -8.87 0.00 -2.94
CA TYR A 59 -9.67 -0.23 -4.14
C TYR A 59 -11.18 -0.21 -3.83
N VAL A 60 -11.59 -0.77 -2.68
CA VAL A 60 -12.97 -0.68 -2.18
C VAL A 60 -13.35 0.78 -1.98
N GLY A 61 -12.52 1.55 -1.28
CA GLY A 61 -12.77 2.98 -1.06
C GLY A 61 -12.87 3.79 -2.36
N GLN A 62 -12.08 3.45 -3.38
CA GLN A 62 -12.17 4.04 -4.71
C GLN A 62 -13.50 3.69 -5.39
N GLN A 63 -13.89 2.41 -5.38
CA GLN A 63 -15.11 1.93 -6.04
C GLN A 63 -16.37 2.47 -5.38
N GLU A 64 -16.40 2.54 -4.05
CA GLU A 64 -17.55 3.03 -3.27
C GLU A 64 -17.63 4.56 -3.19
N GLY A 65 -16.68 5.29 -3.80
CA GLY A 65 -16.66 6.75 -3.83
C GLY A 65 -16.21 7.40 -2.52
N ILE A 66 -15.63 6.62 -1.58
CA ILE A 66 -15.20 7.15 -0.27
C ILE A 66 -14.11 8.23 -0.46
N PHE A 67 -13.16 8.02 -1.38
CA PHE A 67 -12.14 9.02 -1.68
C PHE A 67 -12.74 10.31 -2.28
N GLU A 68 -13.76 10.19 -3.15
CA GLU A 68 -14.47 11.34 -3.71
C GLU A 68 -15.21 12.13 -2.62
N ASP A 69 -15.81 11.44 -1.64
CA ASP A 69 -16.47 12.07 -0.49
C ASP A 69 -15.47 12.86 0.39
N HIS A 70 -14.19 12.47 0.38
CA HIS A 70 -13.09 13.20 1.00
C HIS A 70 -12.40 14.21 0.05
N GLY A 71 -12.99 14.48 -1.13
CA GLY A 71 -12.49 15.44 -2.10
C GLY A 71 -11.22 14.99 -2.83
N ILE A 72 -11.04 13.70 -3.02
CA ILE A 72 -9.87 13.07 -3.65
C ILE A 72 -10.29 12.35 -4.94
N ASP A 73 -9.59 12.63 -6.05
CA ASP A 73 -9.65 11.86 -7.29
C ASP A 73 -8.45 10.89 -7.32
N LEU A 74 -8.71 9.63 -6.97
CA LEU A 74 -7.69 8.62 -6.70
C LEU A 74 -7.29 7.86 -7.97
N THR A 75 -6.00 7.85 -8.28
CA THR A 75 -5.38 6.98 -9.28
C THR A 75 -4.45 5.96 -8.58
N LEU A 76 -4.58 4.67 -8.95
CA LEU A 76 -3.76 3.59 -8.39
C LEU A 76 -2.77 3.07 -9.43
N THR A 77 -1.47 3.08 -9.07
CA THR A 77 -0.37 2.56 -9.90
C THR A 77 0.21 1.30 -9.26
N GLN A 78 0.19 0.18 -10.00
CA GLN A 78 0.64 -1.11 -9.51
C GLN A 78 2.15 -1.30 -9.64
N ALA A 79 2.77 -1.89 -8.61
CA ALA A 79 4.17 -2.29 -8.56
C ALA A 79 4.33 -3.69 -7.95
N GLN A 80 5.52 -4.29 -8.09
CA GLN A 80 5.79 -5.64 -7.60
C GLN A 80 5.90 -5.73 -6.06
N GLY A 81 6.32 -4.65 -5.39
CA GLY A 81 6.51 -4.61 -3.95
C GLY A 81 6.77 -3.20 -3.44
N GLY A 82 6.69 -3.00 -2.13
CA GLY A 82 6.87 -1.71 -1.48
C GLY A 82 8.22 -1.06 -1.78
N ALA A 83 9.30 -1.84 -1.84
CA ALA A 83 10.62 -1.35 -2.20
C ALA A 83 10.67 -0.71 -3.61
N ALA A 84 9.82 -1.15 -4.54
CA ALA A 84 9.69 -0.56 -5.87
C ALA A 84 8.84 0.73 -5.86
N ILE A 85 7.97 0.93 -4.87
CA ILE A 85 7.09 2.10 -4.72
C ILE A 85 7.84 3.28 -4.06
N VAL A 86 8.72 3.00 -3.10
CA VAL A 86 9.46 4.03 -2.32
C VAL A 86 10.13 5.09 -3.20
N PRO A 87 10.86 4.76 -4.29
CA PRO A 87 11.47 5.78 -5.14
C PRO A 87 10.46 6.71 -5.82
N GLY A 88 9.28 6.21 -6.20
CA GLY A 88 8.20 7.01 -6.79
C GLY A 88 7.64 8.04 -5.82
N VAL A 89 7.42 7.64 -4.56
CA VAL A 89 6.97 8.56 -3.50
C VAL A 89 8.07 9.57 -3.16
N GLN A 90 9.34 9.16 -3.12
CA GLN A 90 10.45 10.07 -2.85
C GLN A 90 10.67 11.11 -3.95
N SER A 91 10.45 10.75 -5.22
CA SER A 91 10.59 11.68 -6.35
C SER A 91 9.39 12.61 -6.50
N GLY A 92 8.26 12.30 -5.85
CA GLY A 92 6.98 12.99 -6.03
C GLY A 92 6.24 12.57 -7.30
N ASP A 93 6.63 11.45 -7.93
CA ASP A 93 5.86 10.82 -9.01
C ASP A 93 4.60 10.13 -8.46
N LEU A 94 4.63 9.75 -7.19
CA LEU A 94 3.51 9.23 -6.41
C LEU A 94 3.32 10.10 -5.17
N ASP A 95 2.07 10.46 -4.84
CA ASP A 95 1.75 11.23 -3.64
C ASP A 95 1.85 10.37 -2.37
N PHE A 96 1.38 9.13 -2.48
CA PHE A 96 1.42 8.12 -1.42
C PHE A 96 1.81 6.77 -2.00
N GLY A 97 2.16 5.84 -1.11
CA GLY A 97 2.45 4.47 -1.50
C GLY A 97 2.04 3.50 -0.40
N TYR A 98 1.79 2.25 -0.78
CA TYR A 98 1.66 1.13 0.13
C TYR A 98 2.98 0.36 0.20
N SER A 99 3.38 -0.05 1.40
CA SER A 99 4.49 -0.97 1.60
C SER A 99 4.27 -1.85 2.83
N ASN A 100 4.89 -3.04 2.84
CA ASN A 100 5.00 -3.79 4.08
C ASN A 100 5.86 -3.02 5.09
N VAL A 101 5.62 -3.26 6.38
CA VAL A 101 6.24 -2.51 7.47
C VAL A 101 7.76 -2.70 7.53
N THR A 102 8.29 -3.89 7.24
CA THR A 102 9.75 -4.14 7.23
C THR A 102 10.46 -3.25 6.21
N SER A 103 9.94 -3.15 4.97
CA SER A 103 10.53 -2.27 3.94
C SER A 103 10.48 -0.80 4.33
N LEU A 104 9.45 -0.35 5.05
CA LEU A 104 9.38 1.02 5.58
C LEU A 104 10.39 1.25 6.70
N VAL A 105 10.55 0.29 7.61
CA VAL A 105 11.57 0.30 8.68
C VAL A 105 12.96 0.42 8.08
N ILE A 106 13.30 -0.41 7.10
CA ILE A 106 14.60 -0.36 6.40
C ILE A 106 14.81 0.99 5.72
N SER A 107 13.80 1.48 5.01
CA SER A 107 13.86 2.78 4.33
C SER A 107 14.11 3.92 5.34
N ARG A 108 13.41 3.89 6.46
CA ARG A 108 13.56 4.89 7.51
C ARG A 108 14.94 4.81 8.20
N ALA A 109 15.43 3.62 8.52
CA ALA A 109 16.76 3.39 9.09
C ALA A 109 17.89 3.84 8.15
N GLN A 110 17.66 3.79 6.83
CA GLN A 110 18.58 4.34 5.82
C GLN A 110 18.50 5.88 5.71
N GLY A 111 17.68 6.53 6.51
CA GLY A 111 17.55 7.98 6.57
C GLY A 111 16.60 8.58 5.52
N LEU A 112 15.77 7.77 4.88
CA LEU A 112 14.74 8.28 3.98
C LEU A 112 13.63 8.98 4.80
N PRO A 113 13.24 10.22 4.46
CA PRO A 113 12.27 11.00 5.23
C PRO A 113 10.83 10.55 4.90
N LEU A 114 10.51 9.30 5.23
CA LEU A 114 9.20 8.68 5.01
C LEU A 114 8.45 8.50 6.32
N LYS A 115 7.13 8.67 6.30
CA LYS A 115 6.24 8.42 7.42
C LYS A 115 5.02 7.61 6.97
N ALA A 116 4.61 6.64 7.79
CA ALA A 116 3.32 6.00 7.64
C ALA A 116 2.22 6.96 8.12
N VAL A 117 1.20 7.13 7.29
CA VAL A 117 0.08 8.06 7.51
C VAL A 117 -1.26 7.34 7.70
N ALA A 118 -1.37 6.12 7.20
CA ALA A 118 -2.55 5.27 7.43
C ALA A 118 -2.10 3.81 7.55
N THR A 119 -2.79 3.05 8.41
CA THR A 119 -2.51 1.62 8.56
C THR A 119 -2.92 0.85 7.31
N GLY A 120 -2.32 -0.31 7.12
CA GLY A 120 -2.70 -1.30 6.12
C GLY A 120 -3.33 -2.53 6.77
N PRO A 121 -3.17 -3.72 6.16
CA PRO A 121 -3.73 -4.96 6.68
C PRO A 121 -3.03 -5.42 7.96
N GLN A 122 -3.77 -6.19 8.75
CA GLN A 122 -3.30 -6.87 9.93
C GLN A 122 -3.61 -8.37 9.83
N THR A 123 -2.80 -9.19 10.51
CA THR A 123 -3.07 -10.62 10.64
C THR A 123 -4.45 -10.90 11.21
N THR A 124 -5.02 -12.05 10.88
CA THR A 124 -6.25 -12.56 11.52
C THR A 124 -6.00 -12.98 12.97
N GLY A 125 -4.74 -13.21 13.34
CA GLY A 125 -4.33 -13.72 14.67
C GLY A 125 -4.55 -15.22 14.86
N SER A 126 -4.90 -15.94 13.80
CA SER A 126 -5.17 -17.38 13.83
C SER A 126 -4.35 -18.10 12.77
N PRO A 127 -3.46 -19.05 13.12
CA PRO A 127 -2.72 -19.84 12.15
C PRO A 127 -3.61 -20.64 11.19
N ASP A 128 -4.78 -21.09 11.63
CA ASP A 128 -5.74 -21.81 10.79
C ASP A 128 -6.46 -20.88 9.77
N GLU A 129 -6.35 -19.56 9.96
CA GLU A 129 -6.96 -18.51 9.13
C GLU A 129 -5.90 -17.52 8.63
N ASP A 130 -4.64 -17.95 8.50
CA ASP A 130 -3.58 -17.11 7.93
C ASP A 130 -3.80 -16.97 6.43
N PHE A 131 -3.86 -15.71 5.95
CA PHE A 131 -3.98 -15.40 4.52
C PHE A 131 -2.62 -15.41 3.81
N SER A 132 -1.57 -15.83 4.51
CA SER A 132 -0.25 -16.10 3.96
C SER A 132 0.16 -17.55 4.23
N ALA A 133 1.12 -18.05 3.48
CA ALA A 133 1.66 -19.38 3.71
C ALA A 133 3.10 -19.51 3.22
N VAL A 134 3.91 -20.27 3.94
CA VAL A 134 5.08 -20.92 3.37
C VAL A 134 4.62 -22.29 2.85
N MET A 135 4.83 -22.53 1.55
CA MET A 135 4.32 -23.70 0.85
C MET A 135 5.44 -24.46 0.14
N VAL A 136 5.28 -25.78 0.08
CA VAL A 136 6.27 -26.69 -0.49
C VAL A 136 5.57 -27.77 -1.35
N ASP A 137 6.36 -28.45 -2.18
CA ASP A 137 5.91 -29.68 -2.83
C ASP A 137 5.76 -30.79 -1.75
N PRO A 138 4.62 -31.48 -1.67
CA PRO A 138 4.39 -32.53 -0.66
C PRO A 138 5.40 -33.69 -0.75
N ASP A 139 6.03 -33.90 -1.89
CA ASP A 139 7.07 -34.91 -2.10
C ASP A 139 8.50 -34.39 -1.78
N SER A 140 8.65 -33.12 -1.38
CA SER A 140 9.97 -32.49 -1.08
C SER A 140 10.66 -33.07 0.18
N GLY A 141 9.88 -33.55 1.14
CA GLY A 141 10.35 -33.96 2.46
C GLY A 141 10.60 -32.80 3.43
N ILE A 142 10.16 -31.57 3.09
CA ILE A 142 10.15 -30.39 3.95
C ILE A 142 8.80 -30.39 4.67
N GLU A 143 8.78 -30.58 5.98
CA GLU A 143 7.56 -30.74 6.78
C GLU A 143 7.35 -29.59 7.79
N SER A 144 8.37 -28.77 8.03
CA SER A 144 8.35 -27.72 9.03
C SER A 144 9.22 -26.54 8.65
N ILE A 145 9.07 -25.40 9.35
CA ILE A 145 9.88 -24.21 9.11
C ILE A 145 11.39 -24.49 9.31
N THR A 146 11.78 -25.38 10.23
CA THR A 146 13.20 -25.72 10.47
C THR A 146 13.83 -26.51 9.32
N ASP A 147 13.04 -27.17 8.48
CA ASP A 147 13.54 -27.88 7.30
C ASP A 147 13.89 -26.93 6.15
N LEU A 148 13.60 -25.63 6.29
CA LEU A 148 14.00 -24.59 5.35
C LEU A 148 15.50 -24.26 5.40
N GLU A 149 16.23 -24.71 6.43
CA GLU A 149 17.68 -24.55 6.50
C GLU A 149 18.38 -25.21 5.29
N GLY A 150 19.15 -24.45 4.55
CA GLY A 150 19.82 -24.86 3.33
C GLY A 150 18.95 -24.85 2.07
N GLN A 151 17.69 -24.42 2.19
CA GLN A 151 16.73 -24.38 1.08
C GLN A 151 16.62 -22.97 0.47
N ARG A 152 16.12 -22.92 -0.77
CA ARG A 152 15.79 -21.68 -1.49
C ARG A 152 14.31 -21.36 -1.28
N VAL A 153 14.03 -20.26 -0.62
CA VAL A 153 12.68 -19.81 -0.31
C VAL A 153 12.33 -18.58 -1.13
N ALA A 154 11.31 -18.67 -1.98
CA ALA A 154 10.87 -17.54 -2.77
C ALA A 154 10.10 -16.52 -1.92
N VAL A 155 10.44 -15.24 -2.08
CA VAL A 155 9.76 -14.07 -1.53
C VAL A 155 9.48 -13.07 -2.65
N ASN A 156 8.47 -12.21 -2.52
CA ASN A 156 8.13 -11.27 -3.61
C ASN A 156 9.15 -10.17 -3.84
N THR A 157 9.83 -9.73 -2.78
CA THR A 157 10.99 -8.83 -2.80
C THR A 157 11.93 -9.24 -1.68
N LEU A 158 13.24 -9.07 -1.87
CA LEU A 158 14.23 -9.35 -0.81
C LEU A 158 14.20 -8.26 0.27
N ASN A 159 14.61 -8.62 1.48
CA ASN A 159 14.64 -7.74 2.65
C ASN A 159 13.25 -7.14 2.91
N ASN A 160 12.26 -7.98 3.04
CA ASN A 160 10.87 -7.60 3.27
C ASN A 160 10.27 -8.30 4.50
N ILE A 161 8.96 -8.22 4.64
CA ILE A 161 8.26 -8.80 5.79
C ILE A 161 8.40 -10.32 5.86
N PHE A 162 8.43 -11.04 4.71
CA PHE A 162 8.62 -12.49 4.72
C PHE A 162 10.00 -12.89 5.24
N ASP A 163 11.06 -12.16 4.85
CA ASP A 163 12.41 -12.39 5.41
C ASP A 163 12.37 -12.24 6.94
N SER A 164 11.69 -11.20 7.45
CA SER A 164 11.59 -10.95 8.89
C SER A 164 10.82 -12.04 9.62
N VAL A 165 9.60 -12.36 9.18
CA VAL A 165 8.72 -13.27 9.93
C VAL A 165 9.11 -14.73 9.79
N ILE A 166 9.70 -15.15 8.65
CA ILE A 166 10.26 -16.50 8.48
C ILE A 166 11.52 -16.66 9.34
N SER A 167 12.39 -15.64 9.37
CA SER A 167 13.57 -15.65 10.24
C SER A 167 13.19 -15.72 11.71
N GLU A 168 12.19 -14.93 12.14
CA GLU A 168 11.65 -14.99 13.51
C GLU A 168 11.12 -16.38 13.85
N GLY A 169 10.27 -16.95 12.98
CA GLY A 169 9.72 -18.28 13.17
C GLY A 169 10.78 -19.38 13.24
N LEU A 170 11.82 -19.30 12.42
CA LEU A 170 12.98 -20.19 12.47
C LEU A 170 13.70 -20.11 13.82
N GLU A 171 14.02 -18.90 14.29
CA GLU A 171 14.68 -18.70 15.59
C GLU A 171 13.82 -19.22 16.75
N GLN A 172 12.52 -18.95 16.73
CA GLN A 172 11.58 -19.47 17.75
C GLN A 172 11.51 -21.00 17.74
N ALA A 173 11.64 -21.64 16.56
CA ALA A 173 11.70 -23.10 16.42
C ALA A 173 13.09 -23.69 16.71
N GLY A 174 14.12 -22.84 16.97
CA GLY A 174 15.48 -23.23 17.26
C GLY A 174 16.36 -23.47 16.03
N GLY A 175 15.95 -23.03 14.85
CA GLY A 175 16.72 -23.02 13.61
C GLY A 175 17.61 -21.79 13.45
N ASP A 176 18.40 -21.77 12.37
CA ASP A 176 19.32 -20.69 12.02
C ASP A 176 18.86 -20.01 10.72
N PRO A 177 18.26 -18.80 10.77
CA PRO A 177 17.75 -18.11 9.59
C PRO A 177 18.85 -17.76 8.57
N ASN A 178 20.13 -17.68 8.98
CA ASN A 178 21.24 -17.42 8.05
C ASN A 178 21.49 -18.58 7.09
N GLN A 179 20.86 -19.73 7.30
CA GLN A 179 20.97 -20.88 6.41
C GLN A 179 19.88 -20.92 5.33
N VAL A 180 18.90 -20.02 5.37
CA VAL A 180 17.88 -19.90 4.32
C VAL A 180 18.39 -19.01 3.20
N GLU A 181 18.24 -19.45 1.95
CA GLU A 181 18.50 -18.63 0.77
C GLU A 181 17.20 -18.02 0.25
N PHE A 182 16.95 -16.75 0.55
CA PHE A 182 15.80 -16.03 -0.01
C PHE A 182 16.02 -15.67 -1.48
N VAL A 183 15.02 -15.96 -2.33
CA VAL A 183 15.06 -15.73 -3.79
C VAL A 183 13.89 -14.83 -4.18
N GLU A 184 14.18 -13.73 -4.89
CA GLU A 184 13.13 -12.81 -5.34
C GLU A 184 12.36 -13.35 -6.54
N LEU A 185 11.04 -13.53 -6.39
CA LEU A 185 10.11 -13.95 -7.44
C LEU A 185 8.77 -13.22 -7.26
N ALA A 186 8.18 -12.71 -8.36
CA ALA A 186 6.82 -12.18 -8.31
C ALA A 186 5.82 -13.26 -7.91
N PHE A 187 4.80 -12.93 -7.13
CA PHE A 187 3.80 -13.90 -6.65
C PHE A 187 3.22 -14.81 -7.75
N PRO A 188 2.81 -14.31 -8.94
CA PRO A 188 2.29 -15.17 -10.00
C PRO A 188 3.29 -16.21 -10.55
N ASP A 189 4.60 -15.96 -10.37
CA ASP A 189 5.65 -16.84 -10.88
C ASP A 189 6.06 -17.92 -9.86
N MET A 190 5.70 -17.78 -8.58
CA MET A 190 6.19 -18.63 -7.50
C MET A 190 5.81 -20.10 -7.68
N VAL A 191 4.53 -20.41 -7.87
CA VAL A 191 4.05 -21.80 -8.06
C VAL A 191 4.74 -22.46 -9.26
N PRO A 192 4.77 -21.87 -10.48
CA PRO A 192 5.51 -22.44 -11.59
C PRO A 192 7.01 -22.66 -11.33
N GLN A 193 7.66 -21.79 -10.55
CA GLN A 193 9.09 -21.93 -10.24
C GLN A 193 9.35 -23.03 -9.22
N LEU A 194 8.45 -23.23 -8.25
CA LEU A 194 8.50 -24.35 -7.31
C LEU A 194 8.30 -25.68 -8.05
N GLU A 195 7.28 -25.80 -8.89
CA GLU A 195 7.03 -27.00 -9.71
C GLU A 195 8.20 -27.35 -10.65
N ALA A 196 8.92 -26.31 -11.12
CA ALA A 196 10.12 -26.49 -11.95
C ALA A 196 11.38 -26.86 -11.13
N GLY A 197 11.31 -26.86 -9.80
CA GLY A 197 12.44 -27.12 -8.89
C GLY A 197 13.49 -26.00 -8.86
N ASN A 198 13.13 -24.77 -9.26
CA ASN A 198 14.02 -23.61 -9.21
C ASN A 198 14.10 -23.00 -7.82
N VAL A 199 13.09 -23.22 -6.98
CA VAL A 199 13.05 -22.93 -5.55
C VAL A 199 12.51 -24.15 -4.80
N ASP A 200 12.73 -24.23 -3.49
CA ASP A 200 12.39 -25.39 -2.68
C ASP A 200 11.14 -25.11 -1.82
N ALA A 201 10.85 -23.83 -1.57
CA ALA A 201 9.63 -23.35 -0.93
C ALA A 201 9.24 -21.97 -1.51
N ILE A 202 7.98 -21.60 -1.33
CA ILE A 202 7.45 -20.26 -1.68
C ILE A 202 6.76 -19.62 -0.48
N SER A 203 6.78 -18.30 -0.42
CA SER A 203 6.06 -17.50 0.57
C SER A 203 5.02 -16.67 -0.16
N ALA A 204 3.76 -17.03 -0.05
CA ALA A 204 2.68 -16.41 -0.79
C ALA A 204 1.62 -15.81 0.14
N VAL A 205 0.90 -14.79 -0.36
CA VAL A 205 -0.32 -14.25 0.24
C VAL A 205 -1.51 -14.56 -0.64
N ASP A 206 -2.71 -14.55 -0.07
CA ASP A 206 -3.94 -14.71 -0.85
C ASP A 206 -4.12 -13.55 -1.85
N PRO A 207 -4.57 -13.84 -3.08
CA PRO A 207 -5.09 -15.14 -3.55
C PRO A 207 -4.02 -16.15 -4.02
N PHE A 208 -2.75 -15.80 -4.04
CA PHE A 208 -1.68 -16.66 -4.58
C PHE A 208 -1.40 -17.89 -3.71
N ALA A 209 -1.62 -17.81 -2.39
CA ALA A 209 -1.54 -18.97 -1.51
C ALA A 209 -2.63 -20.00 -1.86
N VAL A 210 -3.86 -19.57 -2.13
CA VAL A 210 -4.94 -20.44 -2.61
C VAL A 210 -4.60 -21.06 -3.98
N VAL A 211 -3.95 -20.32 -4.88
CA VAL A 211 -3.44 -20.89 -6.15
C VAL A 211 -2.45 -22.02 -5.88
N GLY A 212 -1.59 -21.88 -4.88
CA GLY A 212 -0.68 -22.94 -4.44
C GLY A 212 -1.43 -24.17 -3.91
N ASP A 213 -2.48 -23.99 -3.09
CA ASP A 213 -3.34 -25.08 -2.60
C ASP A 213 -3.99 -25.84 -3.77
N GLU A 214 -4.53 -25.12 -4.76
CA GLU A 214 -5.15 -25.73 -5.95
C GLU A 214 -4.12 -26.47 -6.84
N ALA A 215 -2.85 -26.06 -6.80
CA ALA A 215 -1.75 -26.77 -7.45
C ALA A 215 -1.30 -28.01 -6.66
N GLY A 216 -1.83 -28.22 -5.43
CA GLY A 216 -1.54 -29.37 -4.57
C GLY A 216 -0.31 -29.18 -3.71
N LEU A 217 0.14 -27.94 -3.49
CA LEU A 217 1.22 -27.63 -2.56
C LEU A 217 0.74 -27.78 -1.11
N GLU A 218 1.67 -28.01 -0.20
CA GLU A 218 1.42 -28.15 1.23
C GLU A 218 1.84 -26.87 1.97
N ARG A 219 0.95 -26.35 2.82
CA ARG A 219 1.25 -25.25 3.75
C ARG A 219 1.98 -25.81 4.96
N ILE A 220 3.21 -25.36 5.21
CA ILE A 220 4.04 -25.82 6.34
C ILE A 220 4.15 -24.79 7.46
N TYR A 221 3.79 -23.53 7.19
CA TYR A 221 3.91 -22.44 8.16
C TYR A 221 3.01 -21.26 7.78
N GLY A 222 2.41 -20.59 8.80
CA GLY A 222 1.62 -19.38 8.68
C GLY A 222 2.43 -18.15 9.10
N PRO A 223 3.18 -17.52 8.17
CA PRO A 223 4.18 -16.51 8.54
C PRO A 223 3.59 -15.22 9.12
N PHE A 224 2.32 -14.91 8.85
CA PHE A 224 1.70 -13.70 9.39
C PHE A 224 0.95 -13.89 10.70
N SER A 225 0.73 -15.14 11.14
CA SER A 225 -0.03 -15.43 12.35
C SER A 225 0.75 -16.18 13.43
N GLU A 226 1.83 -16.89 13.07
CA GLU A 226 2.56 -17.74 14.02
C GLU A 226 3.66 -16.99 14.78
N PRO A 227 4.57 -16.19 14.12
CA PRO A 227 5.74 -15.66 14.82
C PRO A 227 5.46 -14.40 15.63
N VAL A 228 4.48 -13.58 15.23
CA VAL A 228 4.17 -12.27 15.83
C VAL A 228 2.67 -12.13 16.06
N GLU A 229 2.29 -11.97 17.32
CA GLU A 229 0.90 -11.71 17.69
C GLU A 229 0.45 -10.34 17.15
N ASP A 230 -0.79 -10.26 16.64
CA ASP A 230 -1.40 -9.03 16.09
C ASP A 230 -0.53 -8.30 15.05
N LEU A 231 0.17 -9.06 14.18
CA LEU A 231 1.10 -8.53 13.19
C LEU A 231 0.45 -7.47 12.29
N SER A 232 0.96 -6.23 12.35
CA SER A 232 0.74 -5.21 11.32
C SER A 232 1.60 -5.53 10.11
N ILE A 233 0.98 -5.72 8.94
CA ILE A 233 1.69 -6.22 7.76
C ILE A 233 2.18 -5.09 6.88
N GLY A 234 1.35 -4.06 6.72
CA GLY A 234 1.68 -2.94 5.84
C GLY A 234 1.11 -1.61 6.31
N ALA A 235 1.52 -0.56 5.64
CA ALA A 235 1.03 0.78 5.87
C ALA A 235 1.06 1.61 4.58
N TYR A 236 0.21 2.63 4.52
CA TYR A 236 0.29 3.68 3.51
C TYR A 236 1.20 4.78 4.03
N PHE A 237 2.10 5.24 3.18
CA PHE A 237 3.17 6.16 3.55
C PHE A 237 3.33 7.29 2.54
N THR A 238 3.93 8.38 2.99
CA THR A 238 4.39 9.48 2.15
C THR A 238 5.67 10.09 2.71
N THR A 239 6.17 11.17 2.12
CA THR A 239 7.36 11.88 2.59
C THR A 239 7.02 12.90 3.69
N GLU A 240 7.98 13.17 4.59
CA GLU A 240 7.89 14.26 5.56
C GLU A 240 7.67 15.62 4.86
N GLN A 241 8.20 15.78 3.63
CA GLN A 241 7.98 16.98 2.81
C GLN A 241 6.51 17.12 2.42
N GLN A 242 5.88 16.05 1.91
CA GLN A 242 4.46 16.05 1.54
C GLN A 242 3.57 16.38 2.74
N ILE A 243 3.88 15.81 3.91
CA ILE A 243 3.16 16.09 5.17
C ILE A 243 3.26 17.58 5.53
N ALA A 244 4.45 18.17 5.40
CA ALA A 244 4.68 19.58 5.75
C ALA A 244 4.09 20.56 4.75
N GLU A 245 4.11 20.23 3.44
CA GLU A 245 3.64 21.12 2.36
C GLU A 245 2.13 21.00 2.13
N ASN A 246 1.55 19.82 2.33
CA ASN A 246 0.15 19.51 2.03
C ASN A 246 -0.57 18.79 3.20
N PRO A 247 -0.55 19.33 4.45
CA PRO A 247 -1.10 18.64 5.62
C PRO A 247 -2.60 18.31 5.49
N GLU A 248 -3.39 19.20 4.87
CA GLU A 248 -4.82 18.99 4.64
C GLU A 248 -5.10 17.82 3.66
N LEU A 249 -4.24 17.61 2.67
CA LEU A 249 -4.34 16.46 1.77
C LEU A 249 -4.03 15.17 2.51
N VAL A 250 -2.97 15.15 3.32
CA VAL A 250 -2.59 13.99 4.13
C VAL A 250 -3.71 13.63 5.11
N GLU A 251 -4.32 14.61 5.78
CA GLU A 251 -5.45 14.40 6.68
C GLU A 251 -6.66 13.78 5.95
N ARG A 252 -7.02 14.31 4.76
CA ARG A 252 -8.12 13.78 3.94
C ARG A 252 -7.83 12.35 3.46
N PHE A 253 -6.60 12.07 3.02
CA PHE A 253 -6.19 10.73 2.60
C PHE A 253 -6.27 9.74 3.78
N THR A 254 -5.74 10.10 4.94
CA THR A 254 -5.79 9.26 6.15
C THR A 254 -7.24 8.98 6.57
N ALA A 255 -8.11 9.99 6.54
CA ALA A 255 -9.54 9.82 6.84
C ALA A 255 -10.24 8.91 5.82
N ALA A 256 -10.00 9.11 4.53
CA ALA A 256 -10.55 8.26 3.47
C ALA A 256 -10.09 6.79 3.61
N MET A 257 -8.82 6.58 3.98
CA MET A 257 -8.31 5.22 4.25
C MET A 257 -8.98 4.58 5.46
N LYS A 258 -9.17 5.32 6.57
CA LYS A 258 -9.87 4.81 7.76
C LYS A 258 -11.29 4.40 7.45
N ASP A 259 -12.03 5.23 6.70
CA ASP A 259 -13.41 4.92 6.27
C ASP A 259 -13.43 3.72 5.31
N SER A 260 -12.48 3.63 4.38
CA SER A 260 -12.36 2.51 3.44
C SER A 260 -12.05 1.19 4.17
N GLN A 261 -11.22 1.23 5.20
CA GLN A 261 -10.91 0.07 6.03
C GLN A 261 -12.10 -0.37 6.87
N ALA A 262 -12.80 0.58 7.50
CA ALA A 262 -14.02 0.29 8.25
C ALA A 262 -15.09 -0.35 7.36
N PHE A 263 -15.29 0.20 6.16
CA PHE A 263 -16.23 -0.36 5.18
C PHE A 263 -15.81 -1.77 4.73
N SER A 264 -14.53 -1.99 4.49
CA SER A 264 -14.00 -3.30 4.05
C SER A 264 -14.15 -4.37 5.13
N GLU A 265 -13.91 -4.03 6.41
CA GLU A 265 -14.11 -4.96 7.53
C GLU A 265 -15.57 -5.40 7.66
N GLU A 266 -16.53 -4.51 7.36
CA GLU A 266 -17.95 -4.80 7.45
C GLU A 266 -18.52 -5.49 6.20
N ASN A 267 -17.81 -5.44 5.05
CA ASN A 267 -18.29 -5.91 3.74
C ASN A 267 -17.33 -6.87 3.04
N PRO A 268 -17.00 -8.04 3.63
CA PRO A 268 -15.99 -8.96 3.09
C PRO A 268 -16.33 -9.52 1.70
N GLU A 269 -17.60 -9.53 1.31
CA GLU A 269 -18.03 -9.99 -0.01
C GLU A 269 -17.66 -8.97 -1.08
N ILE A 270 -17.85 -7.66 -0.81
CA ILE A 270 -17.41 -6.59 -1.71
C ILE A 270 -15.89 -6.60 -1.85
N VAL A 271 -15.17 -6.83 -0.75
CA VAL A 271 -13.70 -6.96 -0.79
C VAL A 271 -13.26 -8.04 -1.78
N ARG A 272 -13.88 -9.24 -1.76
CA ARG A 272 -13.54 -10.32 -2.71
C ARG A 272 -13.88 -9.96 -4.16
N GLU A 273 -15.03 -9.31 -4.40
CA GLU A 273 -15.41 -8.84 -5.74
C GLU A 273 -14.38 -7.85 -6.29
N VAL A 274 -13.93 -6.91 -5.48
CA VAL A 274 -12.93 -5.90 -5.84
C VAL A 274 -11.55 -6.53 -6.09
N ILE A 275 -11.13 -7.51 -5.27
CA ILE A 275 -9.86 -8.24 -5.49
C ILE A 275 -9.84 -8.91 -6.87
N ALA A 276 -10.98 -9.45 -7.35
CA ALA A 276 -11.09 -10.06 -8.67
C ALA A 276 -10.71 -9.10 -9.80
N GLU A 277 -11.06 -7.82 -9.65
CA GLU A 277 -10.89 -6.84 -10.72
C GLU A 277 -9.41 -6.46 -10.96
N TYR A 278 -8.62 -6.32 -9.89
CA TYR A 278 -7.24 -5.86 -10.02
C TYR A 278 -6.18 -6.98 -9.98
N THR A 279 -6.52 -8.18 -9.46
CA THR A 279 -5.61 -9.34 -9.48
C THR A 279 -5.87 -10.27 -10.66
N THR A 280 -6.98 -10.11 -11.39
CA THR A 280 -7.43 -11.02 -12.46
C THR A 280 -7.59 -12.47 -11.98
N THR A 281 -7.89 -12.67 -10.70
CA THR A 281 -8.06 -13.99 -10.08
C THR A 281 -9.47 -14.51 -10.34
N GLU A 282 -9.59 -15.81 -10.64
CA GLU A 282 -10.88 -16.44 -10.87
C GLU A 282 -11.75 -16.43 -9.61
N PRO A 283 -13.09 -16.21 -9.73
CA PRO A 283 -13.99 -16.12 -8.58
C PRO A 283 -13.92 -17.33 -7.64
N GLU A 284 -13.75 -18.54 -8.19
CA GLU A 284 -13.66 -19.78 -7.42
C GLU A 284 -12.42 -19.83 -6.50
N ILE A 285 -11.34 -19.15 -6.87
CA ILE A 285 -10.17 -18.97 -6.01
C ILE A 285 -10.51 -17.98 -4.90
N LEU A 286 -11.14 -16.85 -5.24
CA LEU A 286 -11.46 -15.80 -4.28
C LEU A 286 -12.47 -16.22 -3.21
N GLU A 287 -13.40 -17.14 -3.53
CA GLU A 287 -14.30 -17.72 -2.54
C GLU A 287 -13.56 -18.47 -1.41
N LYS A 288 -12.33 -18.95 -1.69
CA LYS A 288 -11.49 -19.70 -0.75
C LYS A 288 -10.48 -18.83 0.00
N THR A 289 -10.30 -17.57 -0.42
CA THR A 289 -9.33 -16.68 0.20
C THR A 289 -9.71 -16.31 1.63
N THR A 290 -8.74 -16.29 2.49
CA THR A 290 -8.82 -15.62 3.79
C THR A 290 -8.51 -14.14 3.57
N LEU A 291 -9.38 -13.27 4.07
CA LEU A 291 -9.12 -11.83 4.02
C LEU A 291 -8.31 -11.40 5.24
N PRO A 292 -7.38 -10.43 5.09
CA PRO A 292 -6.77 -9.78 6.24
C PRO A 292 -7.81 -9.01 7.04
N ARG A 293 -7.46 -8.62 8.26
CA ARG A 293 -8.21 -7.60 8.99
C ARG A 293 -7.83 -6.23 8.46
N PHE A 294 -8.78 -5.31 8.49
CA PHE A 294 -8.61 -3.93 8.03
C PHE A 294 -8.78 -2.95 9.21
N PRO A 295 -7.77 -2.83 10.10
CA PRO A 295 -7.83 -1.95 11.25
C PRO A 295 -7.78 -0.48 10.82
N GLN A 296 -8.35 0.42 11.65
CA GLN A 296 -8.32 1.85 11.41
C GLN A 296 -7.10 2.54 12.04
N ASP A 297 -6.48 1.89 13.03
CA ASP A 297 -5.33 2.41 13.77
C ASP A 297 -4.15 1.43 13.75
N HIS A 298 -2.93 1.95 13.81
CA HIS A 298 -1.71 1.15 13.85
C HIS A 298 -1.58 0.38 15.17
N HIS A 299 -1.18 -0.88 15.11
CA HIS A 299 -0.79 -1.68 16.27
C HIS A 299 0.69 -1.43 16.59
N ARG A 300 0.96 -0.42 17.44
CA ARG A 300 2.31 0.10 17.71
C ARG A 300 3.26 -0.97 18.27
N ASP A 301 2.79 -1.86 19.15
CA ASP A 301 3.61 -2.93 19.73
C ASP A 301 4.09 -3.91 18.65
N SER A 302 3.25 -4.24 17.67
CA SER A 302 3.63 -5.06 16.53
C SER A 302 4.67 -4.36 15.64
N LEU A 303 4.51 -3.05 15.38
CA LEU A 303 5.48 -2.27 14.61
C LEU A 303 6.84 -2.26 15.31
N GLN A 304 6.86 -2.06 16.63
CA GLN A 304 8.11 -2.12 17.41
C GLN A 304 8.74 -3.52 17.33
N HIS A 305 7.93 -4.57 17.40
CA HIS A 305 8.43 -5.95 17.27
C HIS A 305 9.12 -6.17 15.90
N ILE A 306 8.55 -5.67 14.79
CA ILE A 306 9.18 -5.76 13.47
C ILE A 306 10.47 -4.95 13.39
N ILE A 307 10.55 -3.79 14.04
CA ILE A 307 11.80 -3.02 14.17
C ILE A 307 12.86 -3.86 14.89
N ASP A 308 12.51 -4.46 16.03
CA ASP A 308 13.40 -5.28 16.84
C ASP A 308 13.88 -6.54 16.08
N ILE A 309 12.99 -7.20 15.32
CA ILE A 309 13.37 -8.31 14.42
C ILE A 309 14.37 -7.81 13.38
N SER A 310 14.05 -6.68 12.70
CA SER A 310 14.88 -6.14 11.62
C SER A 310 16.30 -5.79 12.10
N ASP A 311 16.46 -5.25 13.30
CA ASP A 311 17.76 -5.01 13.94
C ASP A 311 18.49 -6.34 14.24
N ARG A 312 17.79 -7.28 14.87
CA ARG A 312 18.38 -8.57 15.29
C ARG A 312 18.87 -9.42 14.12
N ILE A 313 18.13 -9.46 13.01
CA ILE A 313 18.55 -10.23 11.81
C ILE A 313 19.44 -9.42 10.86
N GLY A 314 19.79 -8.17 11.21
CA GLY A 314 20.72 -7.33 10.47
C GLY A 314 20.16 -6.72 9.18
N LEU A 315 18.84 -6.51 9.11
CA LEU A 315 18.22 -5.75 8.01
C LEU A 315 18.43 -4.25 8.15
N ILE A 316 18.69 -3.76 9.37
CA ILE A 316 19.04 -2.38 9.66
C ILE A 316 20.34 -2.32 10.47
N ASP A 317 21.13 -1.28 10.26
CA ASP A 317 22.42 -1.08 10.98
C ASP A 317 22.23 -0.37 12.33
N GLU A 318 21.21 0.48 12.43
CA GLU A 318 20.82 1.23 13.63
C GLU A 318 19.32 1.13 13.86
N PRO A 319 18.86 0.73 15.05
CA PRO A 319 17.43 0.65 15.34
C PRO A 319 16.78 2.03 15.29
N ILE A 320 15.52 2.06 14.91
CA ILE A 320 14.64 3.23 14.95
C ILE A 320 13.55 2.99 15.98
N GLU A 321 12.87 4.05 16.40
CA GLU A 321 11.69 3.97 17.26
C GLU A 321 10.41 4.00 16.39
N VAL A 322 9.30 3.46 16.91
CA VAL A 322 8.00 3.51 16.21
C VAL A 322 7.60 4.95 15.85
N GLU A 323 7.96 5.91 16.71
CA GLU A 323 7.72 7.34 16.50
C GLU A 323 8.46 7.90 15.28
N ASP A 324 9.58 7.28 14.90
CA ASP A 324 10.30 7.66 13.66
C ASP A 324 9.54 7.22 12.42
N LEU A 325 8.73 6.16 12.52
CA LEU A 325 7.98 5.58 11.41
C LEU A 325 6.60 6.22 11.24
N LEU A 326 5.89 6.53 12.33
CA LEU A 326 4.52 7.02 12.31
C LEU A 326 4.45 8.55 12.33
N THR A 327 3.35 9.12 11.85
CA THR A 327 2.96 10.49 12.15
C THR A 327 2.36 10.58 13.55
N ASP A 328 2.30 11.79 14.12
CA ASP A 328 1.78 12.01 15.48
C ASP A 328 0.28 11.61 15.61
N ASP A 329 -0.46 11.64 14.49
CA ASP A 329 -1.90 11.38 14.43
C ASP A 329 -2.23 9.99 13.81
N ALA A 330 -1.23 9.15 13.53
CA ALA A 330 -1.39 7.84 12.89
C ALA A 330 -1.57 6.69 13.89
#